data_5a302576a3bd6a5e071c13bda5b8ec19
#
_entry.id   5a302576a3bd6a5e071c13bda5b8ec19
#
_cell.length_a   1.000
_cell.length_b   1.000
_cell.length_c   1.000
_cell.angle_alpha   90.00
_cell.angle_beta   90.00
_cell.angle_gamma   90.00
#
_symmetry.space_group_name_H-M   'P 1'
#
loop_
_entity.id
_entity.type
_entity.pdbx_description
1 polymer ?
#
loop_
_entity_poly.entity_id
_entity_poly.type
_entity_poly.pdbx_seq_one_letter_code
_entity_poly.pdbx_strand_id
1 'polypeptide(L)'
;VNTVFRLATVIVLFPFIPKIEKLVCWLVKDDKEDLEDEADFDLLEERLLNYPALAIGQCHRAMSGMARKLRKNVNRAMNLLNEYQQDKFDKVQRKENLIDKYESRLGEYLMKLTKHEMNSAQTRQASLYLHTINDFERIGDHASYIAYMSSEMHDNHTNFSQEAWDELNVVMEAVREEINLT
;
A
#
# COMPACT_ATOMS: atom_id res chain seq x y z
N VAL A 1 -26.20 40.31 9.42
CA VAL A 1 -25.04 40.60 8.54
C VAL A 1 -24.24 39.37 8.25
N ASN A 2 -23.87 38.52 9.24
CA ASN A 2 -23.06 37.30 9.04
C ASN A 2 -23.71 36.23 8.15
N THR A 3 -25.04 36.04 8.24
CA THR A 3 -25.75 35.02 7.45
C THR A 3 -25.83 35.37 5.98
N VAL A 4 -26.07 36.63 5.67
CA VAL A 4 -26.13 37.12 4.29
C VAL A 4 -24.76 37.07 3.64
N PHE A 5 -23.69 37.38 4.37
CA PHE A 5 -22.33 37.28 3.88
C PHE A 5 -21.94 35.81 3.59
N ARG A 6 -22.28 34.87 4.48
CA ARG A 6 -22.03 33.44 4.26
C ARG A 6 -22.80 32.91 3.05
N LEU A 7 -24.08 33.29 2.88
CA LEU A 7 -24.86 32.90 1.70
C LEU A 7 -24.27 33.47 0.40
N ALA A 8 -23.86 34.71 0.42
CA ALA A 8 -23.21 35.34 -0.74
C ALA A 8 -21.89 34.64 -1.09
N THR A 9 -21.05 34.28 -0.09
CA THR A 9 -19.81 33.57 -0.28
C THR A 9 -20.04 32.18 -0.89
N VAL A 10 -21.05 31.42 -0.40
CA VAL A 10 -21.41 30.12 -0.96
C VAL A 10 -21.86 30.22 -2.41
N ILE A 11 -22.73 31.19 -2.74
CA ILE A 11 -23.23 31.42 -4.11
C ILE A 11 -22.09 31.75 -5.07
N VAL A 12 -21.13 32.56 -4.62
CA VAL A 12 -19.97 32.97 -5.44
C VAL A 12 -18.97 31.81 -5.60
N LEU A 13 -18.72 31.04 -4.54
CA LEU A 13 -17.73 29.94 -4.59
C LEU A 13 -18.28 28.64 -5.20
N PHE A 14 -19.59 28.38 -5.13
CA PHE A 14 -20.21 27.17 -5.65
C PHE A 14 -19.85 26.85 -7.12
N PRO A 15 -19.92 27.81 -8.07
CA PRO A 15 -19.54 27.53 -9.47
C PRO A 15 -18.01 27.32 -9.66
N PHE A 16 -17.19 27.64 -8.66
CA PHE A 16 -15.74 27.43 -8.72
C PHE A 16 -15.35 26.02 -8.20
N ILE A 17 -16.21 25.33 -7.44
CA ILE A 17 -15.94 23.99 -6.90
C ILE A 17 -15.50 23.02 -8.01
N PRO A 18 -16.23 22.84 -9.14
CA PRO A 18 -15.81 21.91 -10.18
C PRO A 18 -14.54 22.35 -10.93
N LYS A 19 -14.20 23.64 -10.90
CA LYS A 19 -12.95 24.14 -11.47
C LYS A 19 -11.77 23.88 -10.53
N ILE A 20 -11.98 24.04 -9.22
CA ILE A 20 -10.99 23.73 -8.18
C ILE A 20 -10.75 22.22 -8.15
N GLU A 21 -11.80 21.41 -8.22
CA GLU A 21 -11.70 19.95 -8.32
C GLU A 21 -10.86 19.52 -9.55
N LYS A 22 -11.16 20.07 -10.74
CA LYS A 22 -10.36 19.81 -11.94
C LYS A 22 -8.91 20.29 -11.83
N LEU A 23 -8.68 21.41 -11.16
CA LEU A 23 -7.33 21.94 -10.92
C LEU A 23 -6.56 21.04 -9.96
N VAL A 24 -7.21 20.57 -8.89
CA VAL A 24 -6.62 19.63 -7.93
C VAL A 24 -6.33 18.29 -8.59
N CYS A 25 -7.29 17.71 -9.35
CA CYS A 25 -7.08 16.48 -10.10
C CYS A 25 -6.02 16.62 -11.21
N TRP A 26 -5.80 17.80 -11.74
CA TRP A 26 -4.71 18.06 -12.70
C TRP A 26 -3.35 18.21 -12.00
N LEU A 27 -3.35 18.83 -10.81
CA LEU A 27 -2.13 19.03 -10.00
C LEU A 27 -1.72 17.75 -9.27
N VAL A 28 -2.71 17.05 -8.72
CA VAL A 28 -2.57 15.71 -8.14
C VAL A 28 -2.92 14.71 -9.25
N LYS A 29 -1.92 14.27 -9.97
CA LYS A 29 -2.08 13.22 -10.97
C LYS A 29 -2.37 11.92 -10.22
N ASP A 30 -3.67 11.64 -9.99
CA ASP A 30 -4.10 10.35 -9.47
C ASP A 30 -3.61 9.28 -10.44
N ASP A 31 -2.62 8.52 -10.02
CA ASP A 31 -2.23 7.33 -10.74
C ASP A 31 -3.45 6.39 -10.74
N LYS A 32 -3.76 5.79 -11.89
CA LYS A 32 -4.81 4.77 -11.99
C LYS A 32 -4.63 3.65 -10.95
N GLU A 33 -3.40 3.45 -10.48
CA GLU A 33 -3.04 2.58 -9.37
C GLU A 33 -3.74 2.96 -8.05
N ASP A 34 -3.95 4.25 -7.77
CA ASP A 34 -4.54 4.69 -6.49
C ASP A 34 -6.05 4.43 -6.44
N LEU A 35 -6.74 4.45 -7.58
CA LEU A 35 -8.17 4.09 -7.67
C LEU A 35 -8.42 2.58 -7.52
N GLU A 36 -7.48 1.73 -7.97
CA GLU A 36 -7.54 0.28 -7.76
C GLU A 36 -7.26 -0.12 -6.31
N ASP A 37 -6.59 0.76 -5.55
CA ASP A 37 -6.17 0.50 -4.17
C ASP A 37 -7.36 0.47 -3.20
N GLU A 38 -8.39 1.28 -3.41
CA GLU A 38 -9.58 1.32 -2.55
C GLU A 38 -10.56 0.17 -2.85
N ALA A 39 -10.63 -0.28 -4.10
CA ALA A 39 -11.54 -1.36 -4.52
C ALA A 39 -11.27 -2.70 -3.80
N ASP A 40 -10.04 -2.97 -3.39
CA ASP A 40 -9.70 -4.20 -2.66
C ASP A 40 -10.28 -4.21 -1.23
N PHE A 41 -10.53 -3.05 -0.61
CA PHE A 41 -11.13 -2.96 0.73
C PHE A 41 -12.65 -3.16 0.70
N ASP A 42 -13.31 -2.83 -0.41
CA ASP A 42 -14.74 -3.07 -0.58
C ASP A 42 -15.08 -4.57 -0.64
N LEU A 43 -14.06 -5.41 -0.86
CA LEU A 43 -14.23 -6.87 -0.81
C LEU A 43 -14.51 -7.38 0.61
N LEU A 44 -14.08 -6.66 1.66
CA LEU A 44 -14.17 -7.11 3.07
C LEU A 44 -15.54 -6.75 3.68
N GLU A 45 -16.58 -7.35 3.13
CA GLU A 45 -17.95 -7.09 3.58
C GLU A 45 -18.28 -7.78 4.91
N GLU A 46 -18.68 -7.01 5.93
CA GLU A 46 -19.04 -7.55 7.27
C GLU A 46 -20.18 -8.59 7.22
N ARG A 47 -21.12 -8.45 6.29
CA ARG A 47 -22.23 -9.43 6.13
C ARG A 47 -21.73 -10.84 5.80
N LEU A 48 -20.54 -10.97 5.20
CA LEU A 48 -19.97 -12.28 4.84
C LEU A 48 -19.31 -12.98 6.03
N LEU A 49 -19.12 -12.32 7.16
CA LEU A 49 -18.60 -12.94 8.40
C LEU A 49 -19.49 -14.10 8.88
N ASN A 50 -20.77 -14.06 8.59
CA ASN A 50 -21.70 -15.17 8.87
C ASN A 50 -21.47 -16.41 7.96
N TYR A 51 -20.65 -16.28 6.94
CA TYR A 51 -20.31 -17.33 5.98
C TYR A 51 -18.78 -17.48 5.89
N PRO A 52 -18.12 -18.14 6.86
CA PRO A 52 -16.65 -18.14 7.01
C PRO A 52 -15.89 -18.55 5.76
N ALA A 53 -16.40 -19.49 4.97
CA ALA A 53 -15.77 -19.90 3.72
C ALA A 53 -15.69 -18.75 2.69
N LEU A 54 -16.74 -17.94 2.60
CA LEU A 54 -16.78 -16.79 1.70
C LEU A 54 -15.89 -15.65 2.24
N ALA A 55 -15.94 -15.40 3.54
CA ALA A 55 -15.10 -14.39 4.20
C ALA A 55 -13.62 -14.67 3.99
N ILE A 56 -13.17 -15.93 4.18
CA ILE A 56 -11.80 -16.37 3.90
C ILE A 56 -11.42 -16.15 2.42
N GLY A 57 -12.34 -16.43 1.51
CA GLY A 57 -12.13 -16.18 0.08
C GLY A 57 -11.96 -14.68 -0.24
N GLN A 58 -12.65 -13.79 0.47
CA GLN A 58 -12.46 -12.34 0.34
C GLN A 58 -11.09 -11.90 0.91
N CYS A 59 -10.73 -12.41 2.10
CA CYS A 59 -9.41 -12.16 2.68
C CYS A 59 -8.28 -12.57 1.72
N HIS A 60 -8.40 -13.74 1.08
CA HIS A 60 -7.42 -14.20 0.09
C HIS A 60 -7.27 -13.21 -1.07
N ARG A 61 -8.38 -12.71 -1.62
CA ARG A 61 -8.34 -11.74 -2.73
C ARG A 61 -7.68 -10.43 -2.32
N ALA A 62 -8.08 -9.87 -1.17
CA ALA A 62 -7.50 -8.64 -0.65
C ALA A 62 -6.00 -8.81 -0.34
N MET A 63 -5.60 -9.93 0.29
CA MET A 63 -4.21 -10.27 0.55
C MET A 63 -3.39 -10.42 -0.75
N SER A 64 -3.96 -11.02 -1.80
CA SER A 64 -3.31 -11.07 -3.12
C SER A 64 -3.15 -9.68 -3.74
N GLY A 65 -4.09 -8.77 -3.48
CA GLY A 65 -3.97 -7.34 -3.83
C GLY A 65 -2.80 -6.68 -3.12
N MET A 66 -2.69 -6.87 -1.80
CA MET A 66 -1.58 -6.40 -0.97
C MET A 66 -0.23 -6.92 -1.50
N ALA A 67 -0.11 -8.23 -1.76
CA ALA A 67 1.12 -8.85 -2.28
C ALA A 67 1.58 -8.21 -3.61
N ARG A 68 0.67 -7.99 -4.55
CA ARG A 68 0.99 -7.31 -5.83
C ARG A 68 1.53 -5.90 -5.63
N LYS A 69 0.96 -5.14 -4.69
CA LYS A 69 1.37 -3.77 -4.38
C LYS A 69 2.72 -3.77 -3.67
N LEU A 70 2.91 -4.67 -2.72
CA LEU A 70 4.17 -4.88 -2.01
C LEU A 70 5.31 -5.19 -2.98
N ARG A 71 5.12 -6.16 -3.89
CA ARG A 71 6.12 -6.52 -4.91
C ARG A 71 6.55 -5.32 -5.75
N LYS A 72 5.58 -4.52 -6.22
CA LYS A 72 5.88 -3.29 -6.98
C LYS A 72 6.64 -2.28 -6.14
N ASN A 73 6.31 -2.15 -4.85
CA ASN A 73 6.94 -1.19 -3.94
C ASN A 73 8.38 -1.56 -3.61
N VAL A 74 8.65 -2.84 -3.32
CA VAL A 74 10.01 -3.35 -3.11
C VAL A 74 10.89 -3.13 -4.33
N ASN A 75 10.40 -3.46 -5.53
CA ASN A 75 11.14 -3.21 -6.77
C ASN A 75 11.43 -1.72 -7.00
N ARG A 76 10.48 -0.85 -6.65
CA ARG A 76 10.65 0.60 -6.74
C ARG A 76 11.71 1.11 -5.77
N ALA A 77 11.68 0.63 -4.52
CA ALA A 77 12.67 0.97 -3.50
C ALA A 77 14.08 0.53 -3.90
N MET A 78 14.24 -0.70 -4.38
CA MET A 78 15.55 -1.17 -4.88
C MET A 78 16.07 -0.35 -6.06
N ASN A 79 15.18 0.09 -6.96
CA ASN A 79 15.59 0.92 -8.09
C ASN A 79 16.06 2.33 -7.68
N LEU A 80 15.61 2.87 -6.54
CA LEU A 80 16.08 4.14 -5.99
C LEU A 80 17.57 4.11 -5.61
N LEU A 81 18.11 2.95 -5.25
CA LEU A 81 19.55 2.80 -4.97
C LEU A 81 20.39 3.02 -6.23
N ASN A 82 19.88 2.72 -7.43
CA ASN A 82 20.56 2.96 -8.70
C ASN A 82 20.50 4.44 -9.11
N GLU A 83 19.29 5.01 -9.00
CA GLU A 83 19.02 6.38 -9.42
C GLU A 83 17.92 6.95 -8.52
N TYR A 84 18.34 7.84 -7.61
CA TYR A 84 17.39 8.51 -6.73
C TYR A 84 16.51 9.50 -7.50
N GLN A 85 15.21 9.42 -7.26
CA GLN A 85 14.21 10.35 -7.80
C GLN A 85 13.18 10.61 -6.69
N GLN A 86 12.97 11.88 -6.35
CA GLN A 86 12.08 12.30 -5.25
C GLN A 86 10.64 11.82 -5.45
N ASP A 87 10.11 11.89 -6.66
CA ASP A 87 8.76 11.43 -6.98
C ASP A 87 8.58 9.92 -6.75
N LYS A 88 9.60 9.12 -7.05
CA LYS A 88 9.62 7.67 -6.78
C LYS A 88 9.76 7.38 -5.29
N PHE A 89 10.57 8.15 -4.56
CA PHE A 89 10.66 8.06 -3.11
C PHE A 89 9.31 8.32 -2.46
N ASP A 90 8.66 9.44 -2.80
CA ASP A 90 7.33 9.78 -2.28
C ASP A 90 6.29 8.70 -2.60
N LYS A 91 6.42 8.05 -3.77
CA LYS A 91 5.54 6.96 -4.16
C LYS A 91 5.79 5.70 -3.31
N VAL A 92 7.03 5.38 -2.94
CA VAL A 92 7.35 4.28 -2.01
C VAL A 92 6.69 4.53 -0.67
N GLN A 93 6.80 5.73 -0.12
CA GLN A 93 6.21 6.10 1.17
C GLN A 93 4.67 6.04 1.15
N ARG A 94 4.04 6.52 0.07
CA ARG A 94 2.58 6.40 -0.07
C ARG A 94 2.10 4.95 -0.15
N LYS A 95 2.86 4.07 -0.83
CA LYS A 95 2.49 2.66 -0.98
C LYS A 95 2.76 1.85 0.29
N GLU A 96 3.74 2.23 1.09
CA GLU A 96 3.93 1.68 2.43
C GLU A 96 2.71 1.99 3.33
N ASN A 97 2.30 3.25 3.44
CA ASN A 97 1.08 3.62 4.17
C ASN A 97 -0.18 2.87 3.69
N LEU A 98 -0.23 2.47 2.42
CA LEU A 98 -1.31 1.65 1.89
C LEU A 98 -1.18 0.19 2.36
N ILE A 99 0.03 -0.37 2.40
CA ILE A 99 0.32 -1.72 2.90
C ILE A 99 -0.10 -1.83 4.37
N ASP A 100 0.19 -0.82 5.20
CA ASP A 100 -0.26 -0.72 6.59
C ASP A 100 -1.80 -0.72 6.71
N LYS A 101 -2.47 0.00 5.80
CA LYS A 101 -3.94 -0.05 5.75
C LYS A 101 -4.47 -1.44 5.43
N TYR A 102 -3.79 -2.19 4.54
CA TYR A 102 -4.16 -3.58 4.26
C TYR A 102 -3.97 -4.46 5.49
N GLU A 103 -2.83 -4.35 6.17
CA GLU A 103 -2.56 -5.09 7.40
C GLU A 103 -3.68 -4.83 8.43
N SER A 104 -3.94 -3.58 8.76
CA SER A 104 -4.95 -3.17 9.73
C SER A 104 -6.37 -3.65 9.34
N ARG A 105 -6.79 -3.44 8.10
CA ARG A 105 -8.14 -3.81 7.63
C ARG A 105 -8.35 -5.32 7.55
N LEU A 106 -7.38 -6.05 7.00
CA LEU A 106 -7.41 -7.51 6.93
C LEU A 106 -7.32 -8.13 8.33
N GLY A 107 -6.44 -7.60 9.18
CA GLY A 107 -6.29 -8.04 10.57
C GLY A 107 -7.59 -7.87 11.35
N GLU A 108 -8.21 -6.70 11.30
CA GLU A 108 -9.50 -6.44 11.94
C GLU A 108 -10.61 -7.38 11.44
N TYR A 109 -10.69 -7.58 10.10
CA TYR A 109 -11.69 -8.45 9.51
C TYR A 109 -11.48 -9.92 9.90
N LEU A 110 -10.25 -10.41 9.86
CA LEU A 110 -9.90 -11.76 10.29
C LEU A 110 -10.16 -11.95 11.79
N MET A 111 -9.87 -10.97 12.63
CA MET A 111 -10.17 -11.01 14.06
C MET A 111 -11.68 -11.03 14.33
N LYS A 112 -12.50 -10.32 13.54
CA LYS A 112 -13.96 -10.43 13.60
C LYS A 112 -14.42 -11.82 13.18
N LEU A 113 -13.82 -12.38 12.12
CA LEU A 113 -14.15 -13.71 11.61
C LEU A 113 -13.89 -14.81 12.65
N THR A 114 -12.84 -14.71 13.48
CA THR A 114 -12.54 -15.70 14.52
C THR A 114 -13.60 -15.79 15.61
N LYS A 115 -14.52 -14.83 15.71
CA LYS A 115 -15.66 -14.86 16.66
C LYS A 115 -16.84 -15.68 16.14
N HIS A 116 -16.82 -16.10 14.87
CA HIS A 116 -17.85 -16.93 14.26
C HIS A 116 -17.44 -18.40 14.29
N GLU A 117 -18.45 -19.31 14.16
CA GLU A 117 -18.17 -20.73 14.10
C GLU A 117 -17.41 -21.10 12.82
N MET A 118 -16.21 -21.60 12.99
CA MET A 118 -15.32 -22.05 11.92
C MET A 118 -14.90 -23.50 12.14
N ASN A 119 -14.74 -24.25 11.06
CA ASN A 119 -14.09 -25.55 11.13
C ASN A 119 -12.56 -25.41 11.27
N SER A 120 -11.90 -26.54 11.61
CA SER A 120 -10.45 -26.54 11.87
C SER A 120 -9.60 -26.06 10.68
N ALA A 121 -10.04 -26.34 9.44
CA ALA A 121 -9.33 -25.87 8.24
C ALA A 121 -9.45 -24.35 8.05
N GLN A 122 -10.64 -23.80 8.29
CA GLN A 122 -10.90 -22.37 8.23
C GLN A 122 -10.12 -21.60 9.32
N THR A 123 -10.09 -22.13 10.54
CA THR A 123 -9.32 -21.55 11.64
C THR A 123 -7.83 -21.50 11.30
N ARG A 124 -7.29 -22.62 10.78
CA ARG A 124 -5.89 -22.68 10.35
C ARG A 124 -5.59 -21.66 9.26
N GLN A 125 -6.49 -21.51 8.28
CA GLN A 125 -6.31 -20.59 7.16
C GLN A 125 -6.36 -19.14 7.61
N ALA A 126 -7.31 -18.78 8.48
CA ALA A 126 -7.39 -17.44 9.08
C ALA A 126 -6.11 -17.10 9.87
N SER A 127 -5.59 -18.05 10.67
CA SER A 127 -4.34 -17.88 11.39
C SER A 127 -3.15 -17.69 10.45
N LEU A 128 -3.05 -18.50 9.38
CA LEU A 128 -2.02 -18.33 8.37
C LEU A 128 -2.05 -16.95 7.72
N TYR A 129 -3.25 -16.47 7.38
CA TYR A 129 -3.39 -15.14 6.78
C TYR A 129 -2.98 -14.03 7.73
N LEU A 130 -3.31 -14.13 9.04
CA LEU A 130 -2.85 -13.16 10.05
C LEU A 130 -1.32 -13.09 10.13
N HIS A 131 -0.63 -14.22 10.05
CA HIS A 131 0.83 -14.22 10.01
C HIS A 131 1.36 -13.62 8.70
N THR A 132 0.78 -14.02 7.57
CA THR A 132 1.23 -13.57 6.24
C THR A 132 1.09 -12.06 6.06
N ILE A 133 -0.02 -11.45 6.52
CA ILE A 133 -0.19 -10.00 6.40
C ILE A 133 0.83 -9.21 7.22
N ASN A 134 1.20 -9.70 8.42
CA ASN A 134 2.25 -9.10 9.22
C ASN A 134 3.64 -9.23 8.54
N ASP A 135 3.91 -10.38 7.90
CA ASP A 135 5.15 -10.55 7.15
C ASP A 135 5.20 -9.60 5.92
N PHE A 136 4.07 -9.38 5.27
CA PHE A 136 3.97 -8.44 4.15
C PHE A 136 4.19 -6.99 4.57
N GLU A 137 3.63 -6.58 5.71
CA GLU A 137 3.86 -5.25 6.29
C GLU A 137 5.36 -5.07 6.59
N ARG A 138 6.01 -6.02 7.27
CA ARG A 138 7.45 -5.97 7.56
C ARG A 138 8.32 -5.85 6.31
N ILE A 139 7.95 -6.53 5.23
CA ILE A 139 8.65 -6.39 3.94
C ILE A 139 8.41 -4.98 3.36
N GLY A 140 7.21 -4.41 3.54
CA GLY A 140 6.88 -3.03 3.19
C GLY A 140 7.76 -2.02 3.93
N ASP A 141 7.90 -2.19 5.24
CA ASP A 141 8.80 -1.41 6.09
C ASP A 141 10.25 -1.45 5.60
N HIS A 142 10.74 -2.63 5.26
CA HIS A 142 12.09 -2.78 4.72
C HIS A 142 12.24 -2.05 3.36
N ALA A 143 11.23 -2.09 2.52
CA ALA A 143 11.25 -1.33 1.25
C ALA A 143 11.29 0.19 1.50
N SER A 144 10.51 0.68 2.47
CA SER A 144 10.51 2.09 2.88
C SER A 144 11.88 2.49 3.45
N TYR A 145 12.50 1.63 4.26
CA TYR A 145 13.83 1.85 4.80
C TYR A 145 14.92 1.91 3.70
N ILE A 146 14.87 1.01 2.71
CA ILE A 146 15.78 1.04 1.55
C ILE A 146 15.64 2.37 0.79
N ALA A 147 14.41 2.84 0.57
CA ALA A 147 14.18 4.11 -0.08
C ALA A 147 14.74 5.29 0.73
N TYR A 148 14.59 5.26 2.06
CA TYR A 148 15.17 6.26 2.96
C TYR A 148 16.70 6.28 2.88
N MET A 149 17.35 5.12 2.93
CA MET A 149 18.81 5.02 2.77
C MET A 149 19.27 5.57 1.42
N SER A 150 18.52 5.34 0.35
CA SER A 150 18.81 5.92 -0.96
C SER A 150 18.73 7.45 -0.96
N SER A 151 17.76 8.05 -0.23
CA SER A 151 17.68 9.50 -0.03
C SER A 151 18.88 10.03 0.73
N GLU A 152 19.26 9.39 1.82
CA GLU A 152 20.45 9.80 2.59
C GLU A 152 21.74 9.73 1.75
N MET A 153 21.90 8.68 0.95
CA MET A 153 23.04 8.55 0.04
C MET A 153 23.08 9.69 -0.97
N HIS A 154 21.92 10.05 -1.54
CA HIS A 154 21.78 11.15 -2.49
C HIS A 154 22.18 12.50 -1.83
N ASP A 155 21.65 12.79 -0.65
CA ASP A 155 21.86 14.05 0.07
C ASP A 155 23.32 14.21 0.53
N ASN A 156 23.94 13.11 0.94
CA ASN A 156 25.35 13.07 1.37
C ASN A 156 26.34 12.89 0.21
N HIS A 157 25.87 12.79 -1.03
CA HIS A 157 26.70 12.52 -2.23
C HIS A 157 27.60 11.29 -2.08
N THR A 158 27.09 10.25 -1.40
CA THR A 158 27.79 8.98 -1.19
C THR A 158 27.33 7.94 -2.21
N ASN A 159 28.25 7.08 -2.62
CA ASN A 159 27.96 5.99 -3.55
C ASN A 159 28.65 4.71 -3.08
N PHE A 160 28.11 3.57 -3.48
CA PHE A 160 28.79 2.28 -3.29
C PHE A 160 30.07 2.20 -4.15
N SER A 161 31.09 1.48 -3.66
CA SER A 161 32.18 1.03 -4.53
C SER A 161 31.65 0.07 -5.58
N GLN A 162 32.40 -0.14 -6.68
CA GLN A 162 31.98 -1.07 -7.73
C GLN A 162 31.81 -2.50 -7.18
N GLU A 163 32.72 -2.94 -6.31
CA GLU A 163 32.64 -4.27 -5.68
C GLU A 163 31.38 -4.41 -4.81
N ALA A 164 31.10 -3.42 -3.96
CA ALA A 164 29.90 -3.43 -3.11
C ALA A 164 28.61 -3.39 -3.96
N TRP A 165 28.66 -2.69 -5.09
CA TRP A 165 27.54 -2.62 -6.03
C TRP A 165 27.27 -3.96 -6.71
N ASP A 166 28.32 -4.65 -7.12
CA ASP A 166 28.23 -5.97 -7.76
C ASP A 166 27.64 -7.00 -6.77
N GLU A 167 28.10 -7.00 -5.50
CA GLU A 167 27.54 -7.86 -4.44
C GLU A 167 26.06 -7.52 -4.14
N LEU A 168 25.73 -6.23 -4.02
CA LEU A 168 24.36 -5.78 -3.75
C LEU A 168 23.41 -6.20 -4.89
N ASN A 169 23.84 -6.12 -6.14
CA ASN A 169 23.04 -6.55 -7.28
C ASN A 169 22.68 -8.03 -7.22
N VAL A 170 23.58 -8.89 -6.77
CA VAL A 170 23.30 -10.33 -6.59
C VAL A 170 22.19 -10.54 -5.56
N VAL A 171 22.24 -9.81 -4.44
CA VAL A 171 21.21 -9.89 -3.39
C VAL A 171 19.88 -9.34 -3.89
N MET A 172 19.89 -8.20 -4.60
CA MET A 172 18.68 -7.60 -5.15
C MET A 172 18.00 -8.52 -6.17
N GLU A 173 18.78 -9.23 -7.00
CA GLU A 173 18.23 -10.17 -7.97
C GLU A 173 17.59 -11.38 -7.26
N ALA A 174 18.24 -11.94 -6.26
CA ALA A 174 17.66 -13.02 -5.45
C ALA A 174 16.35 -12.60 -4.78
N VAL A 175 16.28 -11.39 -4.23
CA VAL A 175 15.04 -10.84 -3.64
C VAL A 175 13.95 -10.66 -4.70
N ARG A 176 14.31 -10.23 -5.91
CA ARG A 176 13.34 -10.11 -7.03
C ARG A 176 12.77 -11.46 -7.44
N GLU A 177 13.62 -12.48 -7.51
CA GLU A 177 13.18 -13.84 -7.83
C GLU A 177 12.20 -14.36 -6.79
N GLU A 178 12.52 -14.27 -5.51
CA GLU A 178 11.66 -14.72 -4.41
C GLU A 178 10.31 -13.99 -4.37
N ILE A 179 10.31 -12.67 -4.50
CA ILE A 179 9.09 -11.86 -4.51
C ILE A 179 8.21 -12.13 -5.75
N ASN A 180 8.78 -12.57 -6.86
CA ASN A 180 8.03 -12.92 -8.07
C ASN A 180 7.37 -14.30 -7.97
N LEU A 181 7.84 -15.18 -7.08
CA LEU A 181 7.24 -16.49 -6.82
C LEU A 181 6.01 -16.42 -5.89
N THR A 182 5.84 -15.31 -5.18
CA THR A 182 4.72 -15.04 -4.27
C THR A 182 3.55 -14.40 -5.00
#